data_5aa93aa8e2e4dbad6a1dea772ae2b250
#
_entry.id   5aa93aa8e2e4dbad6a1dea772ae2b250
#
_cell.length_a   1.000
_cell.length_b   1.000
_cell.length_c   1.000
_cell.angle_alpha   90.00
_cell.angle_beta   90.00
_cell.angle_gamma   90.00
#
_symmetry.space_group_name_H-M   'P 1'
#
loop_
_entity.id
_entity.type
_entity.pdbx_description
1 polymer ?
#
loop_
_entity_poly.entity_id
_entity_poly.type
_entity_poly.pdbx_seq_one_letter_code
_entity_poly.pdbx_strand_id
1 'polypeptide(L)'
;MKKHKGLKTIGKILAVILVFLLVINIIPPKKNVENNPFLVAKGELPMIAAHRGGGDNNPENTMLAFREAVNTIGVDIIESDLYLTKDGYLVYNHDSYIDETCNVNGDISLEEVEALCEIKENRHYIKDMTLAELEKYNFGYYFEDENGARIYKDVTDLEGTGLQIATVDKLFEEFYESNPDLLFIVEIKNSGELGYEACRILYETLNRYPEYKDQIVIGTFHDEIEEELKANYADLMRGAPTGTAAKFVITQFLGVNIFDNSDFACLQIPTSYDLGIEVYLDKETIIKRAHRRNIAVQYWTINDADGMRELIELGCDCIMTDNPELLKSVLEEYK
;
A
#
# COMPACT_ATOMS: atom_id res chain seq x y z
N MET A 1 -9.76 50.43 33.31
CA MET A 1 -8.89 49.48 34.08
C MET A 1 -9.28 48.00 33.94
N LYS A 2 -10.55 47.58 33.84
CA LYS A 2 -10.94 46.14 33.68
C LYS A 2 -10.47 45.49 32.37
N LYS A 3 -10.48 46.23 31.23
CA LYS A 3 -10.04 45.70 29.91
C LYS A 3 -8.57 45.26 29.84
N HIS A 4 -7.67 46.02 30.53
CA HIS A 4 -6.23 45.68 30.54
C HIS A 4 -5.89 44.49 31.44
N LYS A 5 -6.70 44.16 32.46
CA LYS A 5 -6.51 42.96 33.28
C LYS A 5 -6.85 41.69 32.50
N GLY A 6 -7.95 41.73 31.72
CA GLY A 6 -8.34 40.57 30.87
C GLY A 6 -7.29 40.27 29.81
N LEU A 7 -6.72 41.26 29.13
CA LEU A 7 -5.70 41.08 28.11
C LEU A 7 -4.40 40.45 28.66
N LYS A 8 -3.99 40.89 29.88
CA LYS A 8 -2.83 40.32 30.59
C LYS A 8 -3.06 38.88 31.02
N THR A 9 -4.29 38.51 31.39
CA THR A 9 -4.65 37.15 31.77
C THR A 9 -4.65 36.23 30.54
N ILE A 10 -5.22 36.68 29.42
CA ILE A 10 -5.18 35.93 28.13
C ILE A 10 -3.74 35.74 27.69
N GLY A 11 -2.89 36.77 27.75
CA GLY A 11 -1.48 36.64 27.39
C GLY A 11 -0.71 35.61 28.24
N LYS A 12 -1.01 35.52 29.53
CA LYS A 12 -0.43 34.50 30.42
C LYS A 12 -0.91 33.10 30.06
N ILE A 13 -2.18 32.92 29.76
CA ILE A 13 -2.73 31.63 29.34
C ILE A 13 -2.08 31.17 28.03
N LEU A 14 -1.99 32.05 27.03
CA LEU A 14 -1.33 31.75 25.76
C LEU A 14 0.15 31.38 25.94
N ALA A 15 0.87 32.09 26.83
CA ALA A 15 2.25 31.79 27.16
C ALA A 15 2.40 30.40 27.81
N VAL A 16 1.51 30.04 28.72
CA VAL A 16 1.50 28.68 29.33
C VAL A 16 1.21 27.62 28.32
N ILE A 17 0.24 27.83 27.42
CA ILE A 17 -0.07 26.91 26.33
C ILE A 17 1.15 26.75 25.41
N LEU A 18 1.79 27.84 25.01
CA LEU A 18 2.98 27.81 24.17
C LEU A 18 4.13 27.02 24.82
N VAL A 19 4.41 27.29 26.10
CA VAL A 19 5.43 26.56 26.86
C VAL A 19 5.07 25.07 26.96
N PHE A 20 3.81 24.74 27.23
CA PHE A 20 3.33 23.36 27.25
C PHE A 20 3.55 22.68 25.89
N LEU A 21 3.15 23.33 24.79
CA LEU A 21 3.36 22.80 23.43
C LEU A 21 4.84 22.62 23.11
N LEU A 22 5.70 23.54 23.53
CA LEU A 22 7.15 23.40 23.36
C LEU A 22 7.69 22.17 24.12
N VAL A 23 7.30 22.02 25.39
CA VAL A 23 7.76 20.90 26.23
C VAL A 23 7.34 19.56 25.66
N ILE A 24 6.07 19.38 25.27
CA ILE A 24 5.59 18.11 24.73
C ILE A 24 6.23 17.75 23.38
N ASN A 25 6.68 18.75 22.59
CA ASN A 25 7.37 18.50 21.34
C ASN A 25 8.87 18.16 21.51
N ILE A 26 9.46 18.48 22.67
CA ILE A 26 10.83 18.09 23.02
C ILE A 26 10.89 16.64 23.52
N ILE A 27 9.84 16.18 24.21
CA ILE A 27 9.78 14.81 24.74
C ILE A 27 9.76 13.82 23.57
N PRO A 28 10.70 12.83 23.54
CA PRO A 28 10.66 11.80 22.52
C PRO A 28 9.36 10.99 22.60
N PRO A 29 8.62 10.81 21.49
CA PRO A 29 7.44 9.96 21.50
C PRO A 29 7.86 8.49 21.66
N LYS A 30 6.91 7.63 22.04
CA LYS A 30 7.08 6.18 21.98
C LYS A 30 7.26 5.77 20.51
N LYS A 31 8.17 4.86 20.25
CA LYS A 31 8.29 4.20 18.94
C LYS A 31 7.13 3.23 18.74
N ASN A 32 6.59 3.18 17.54
CA ASN A 32 5.50 2.28 17.19
C ASN A 32 6.04 0.85 16.94
N VAL A 33 7.10 0.76 16.15
CA VAL A 33 7.81 -0.48 15.84
C VAL A 33 9.29 -0.29 16.17
N GLU A 34 9.91 -1.26 16.84
CA GLU A 34 11.31 -1.14 17.28
C GLU A 34 12.26 -1.18 16.06
N ASN A 35 12.10 -2.21 15.23
CA ASN A 35 12.84 -2.41 13.98
C ASN A 35 11.85 -2.38 12.82
N ASN A 36 11.74 -1.26 12.15
CA ASN A 36 10.83 -1.10 11.01
C ASN A 36 11.66 -1.19 9.72
N PRO A 37 11.54 -2.28 8.94
CA PRO A 37 12.33 -2.48 7.72
C PRO A 37 11.94 -1.52 6.58
N PHE A 38 10.76 -0.88 6.70
CA PHE A 38 10.28 0.10 5.73
C PHE A 38 10.83 1.52 5.93
N LEU A 39 11.64 1.75 6.98
CA LEU A 39 12.34 3.01 7.18
C LEU A 39 13.67 3.02 6.46
N VAL A 40 13.95 4.07 5.70
CA VAL A 40 15.28 4.31 5.13
C VAL A 40 16.17 5.13 6.10
N ALA A 41 17.47 4.90 6.05
CA ALA A 41 18.38 5.68 6.85
C ALA A 41 18.44 7.13 6.35
N LYS A 42 18.74 8.04 7.29
CA LYS A 42 18.76 9.48 6.95
C LYS A 42 19.75 9.79 5.83
N GLY A 43 19.24 10.30 4.73
CA GLY A 43 20.04 10.71 3.55
C GLY A 43 20.21 9.60 2.52
N GLU A 44 19.60 8.44 2.72
CA GLU A 44 19.43 7.43 1.70
C GLU A 44 18.21 7.74 0.83
N LEU A 45 18.19 7.15 -0.36
CA LEU A 45 17.07 7.29 -1.31
C LEU A 45 15.87 6.45 -0.87
N PRO A 46 14.64 6.85 -1.22
CA PRO A 46 13.46 6.06 -0.90
C PRO A 46 13.46 4.71 -1.62
N MET A 47 12.79 3.75 -1.04
CA MET A 47 12.53 2.45 -1.63
C MET A 47 11.55 2.57 -2.80
N ILE A 48 11.70 1.68 -3.78
CA ILE A 48 10.78 1.52 -4.89
C ILE A 48 9.71 0.49 -4.50
N ALA A 49 8.46 0.90 -4.41
CA ALA A 49 7.34 -0.04 -4.31
C ALA A 49 6.62 -0.16 -5.66
N ALA A 50 6.60 -1.37 -6.21
CA ALA A 50 5.86 -1.67 -7.43
C ALA A 50 4.39 -1.86 -7.09
N HIS A 51 3.55 -0.84 -7.36
CA HIS A 51 2.10 -0.89 -7.14
C HIS A 51 1.49 -1.96 -8.06
N ARG A 52 0.87 -2.96 -7.45
CA ARG A 52 0.34 -4.16 -8.14
C ARG A 52 1.38 -4.90 -9.00
N GLY A 53 2.67 -4.79 -8.63
CA GLY A 53 3.77 -5.32 -9.44
C GLY A 53 4.28 -4.39 -10.55
N GLY A 54 3.77 -3.16 -10.67
CA GLY A 54 4.12 -2.20 -11.73
C GLY A 54 3.15 -2.27 -12.91
N GLY A 55 1.90 -1.85 -12.68
CA GLY A 55 0.78 -1.98 -13.62
C GLY A 55 0.94 -1.29 -14.97
N ASP A 56 1.79 -0.25 -15.06
CA ASP A 56 2.12 0.39 -16.35
C ASP A 56 3.09 -0.43 -17.20
N ASN A 57 3.92 -1.27 -16.56
CA ASN A 57 4.94 -2.04 -17.26
C ASN A 57 4.44 -3.43 -17.67
N ASN A 58 3.59 -4.06 -16.85
CA ASN A 58 3.06 -5.40 -17.06
C ASN A 58 1.65 -5.56 -16.47
N PRO A 59 0.88 -6.60 -16.88
CA PRO A 59 -0.45 -6.85 -16.31
C PRO A 59 -0.41 -6.92 -14.79
N GLU A 60 -1.16 -6.03 -14.13
CA GLU A 60 -1.16 -5.87 -12.68
C GLU A 60 -1.50 -7.16 -11.93
N ASN A 61 -0.96 -7.32 -10.71
CA ASN A 61 -1.24 -8.43 -9.82
C ASN A 61 -0.97 -9.84 -10.43
N THR A 62 -0.09 -9.94 -11.43
CA THR A 62 0.32 -11.21 -12.07
C THR A 62 1.74 -11.60 -11.66
N MET A 63 2.05 -12.92 -11.73
CA MET A 63 3.43 -13.38 -11.53
C MET A 63 4.41 -12.82 -12.56
N LEU A 64 3.93 -12.52 -13.78
CA LEU A 64 4.74 -11.83 -14.80
C LEU A 64 5.20 -10.45 -14.29
N ALA A 65 4.27 -9.63 -13.80
CA ALA A 65 4.59 -8.30 -13.26
C ALA A 65 5.54 -8.39 -12.06
N PHE A 66 5.27 -9.29 -11.11
CA PHE A 66 6.12 -9.48 -9.94
C PHE A 66 7.55 -9.92 -10.30
N ARG A 67 7.70 -10.84 -11.26
CA ARG A 67 9.01 -11.28 -11.76
C ARG A 67 9.79 -10.16 -12.43
N GLU A 68 9.13 -9.35 -13.24
CA GLU A 68 9.75 -8.21 -13.90
C GLU A 68 10.17 -7.16 -12.88
N ALA A 69 9.29 -6.81 -11.94
CA ALA A 69 9.58 -5.86 -10.88
C ALA A 69 10.81 -6.28 -10.05
N VAL A 70 10.87 -7.55 -9.62
CA VAL A 70 11.94 -8.04 -8.75
C VAL A 70 13.21 -8.34 -9.51
N ASN A 71 13.15 -9.14 -10.59
CA ASN A 71 14.34 -9.70 -11.22
C ASN A 71 14.97 -8.76 -12.26
N THR A 72 14.17 -7.89 -12.92
CA THR A 72 14.65 -7.00 -13.98
C THR A 72 14.81 -5.57 -13.48
N ILE A 73 13.76 -5.02 -12.86
CA ILE A 73 13.81 -3.66 -12.34
C ILE A 73 14.59 -3.62 -11.01
N GLY A 74 14.40 -4.61 -10.15
CA GLY A 74 15.05 -4.70 -8.84
C GLY A 74 14.41 -3.75 -7.83
N VAL A 75 13.08 -3.88 -7.67
CA VAL A 75 12.32 -3.13 -6.67
C VAL A 75 12.59 -3.65 -5.26
N ASP A 76 12.40 -2.79 -4.27
CA ASP A 76 12.56 -3.12 -2.86
C ASP A 76 11.29 -3.75 -2.28
N ILE A 77 10.13 -3.37 -2.82
CA ILE A 77 8.82 -3.71 -2.27
C ILE A 77 7.87 -4.13 -3.40
N ILE A 78 7.17 -5.24 -3.22
CA ILE A 78 5.97 -5.58 -3.99
C ILE A 78 4.74 -5.08 -3.22
N GLU A 79 3.92 -4.28 -3.86
CA GLU A 79 2.59 -3.97 -3.37
C GLU A 79 1.55 -4.76 -4.14
N SER A 80 0.47 -5.21 -3.46
CA SER A 80 -0.54 -6.09 -4.03
C SER A 80 -1.83 -6.15 -3.23
N ASP A 81 -2.93 -6.51 -3.92
CA ASP A 81 -4.29 -6.55 -3.40
C ASP A 81 -4.80 -7.98 -3.24
N LEU A 82 -5.32 -8.36 -2.09
CA LEU A 82 -5.76 -9.71 -1.79
C LEU A 82 -7.28 -9.87 -1.74
N TYR A 83 -7.74 -10.92 -2.42
CA TYR A 83 -9.09 -11.47 -2.28
C TYR A 83 -9.07 -12.96 -1.98
N LEU A 84 -10.11 -13.42 -1.26
CA LEU A 84 -10.32 -14.83 -0.94
C LEU A 84 -11.21 -15.49 -1.99
N THR A 85 -10.76 -16.63 -2.53
CA THR A 85 -11.54 -17.46 -3.44
C THR A 85 -12.59 -18.28 -2.67
N LYS A 86 -13.54 -18.87 -3.42
CA LYS A 86 -14.59 -19.76 -2.89
C LYS A 86 -14.04 -20.97 -2.12
N ASP A 87 -12.91 -21.49 -2.51
CA ASP A 87 -12.25 -22.67 -1.95
C ASP A 87 -11.09 -22.32 -1.00
N GLY A 88 -10.94 -21.03 -0.62
CA GLY A 88 -10.06 -20.61 0.47
C GLY A 88 -8.63 -20.31 0.07
N TYR A 89 -8.35 -19.94 -1.17
CA TYR A 89 -7.05 -19.43 -1.60
C TYR A 89 -7.02 -17.90 -1.59
N LEU A 90 -5.90 -17.33 -1.16
CA LEU A 90 -5.64 -15.89 -1.31
C LEU A 90 -5.02 -15.64 -2.69
N VAL A 91 -5.71 -14.83 -3.49
CA VAL A 91 -5.31 -14.45 -4.84
C VAL A 91 -5.11 -12.95 -4.95
N TYR A 92 -4.29 -12.52 -5.89
CA TYR A 92 -4.02 -11.12 -6.16
C TYR A 92 -4.95 -10.59 -7.26
N ASN A 93 -5.72 -9.55 -6.95
CA ASN A 93 -6.53 -8.79 -7.89
C ASN A 93 -7.01 -7.51 -7.21
N HIS A 94 -7.09 -6.38 -7.92
CA HIS A 94 -7.53 -5.13 -7.32
C HIS A 94 -9.03 -5.12 -7.01
N ASP A 95 -9.85 -5.56 -7.95
CA ASP A 95 -11.31 -5.56 -7.80
C ASP A 95 -11.82 -6.89 -7.26
N SER A 96 -13.02 -6.88 -6.68
CA SER A 96 -13.68 -8.09 -6.18
C SER A 96 -14.15 -9.05 -7.27
N TYR A 97 -14.03 -8.65 -8.53
CA TYR A 97 -14.43 -9.38 -9.73
C TYR A 97 -13.32 -9.30 -10.77
N ILE A 98 -13.31 -10.23 -11.75
CA ILE A 98 -12.18 -10.44 -12.65
C ILE A 98 -12.42 -9.95 -14.08
N ASP A 99 -13.58 -9.38 -14.34
CA ASP A 99 -14.07 -9.12 -15.70
C ASP A 99 -13.18 -8.16 -16.49
N GLU A 100 -12.66 -7.12 -15.82
CA GLU A 100 -11.86 -6.06 -16.44
C GLU A 100 -10.37 -6.42 -16.56
N THR A 101 -9.94 -7.51 -15.92
CA THR A 101 -8.54 -7.94 -15.92
C THR A 101 -8.30 -9.16 -16.84
N CYS A 102 -9.32 -9.98 -17.11
CA CYS A 102 -9.15 -11.22 -17.85
C CYS A 102 -10.26 -11.47 -18.87
N ASN A 103 -10.08 -12.50 -19.71
CA ASN A 103 -10.98 -12.85 -20.80
C ASN A 103 -12.19 -13.71 -20.39
N VAL A 104 -12.71 -13.55 -19.17
CA VAL A 104 -13.88 -14.31 -18.68
C VAL A 104 -15.13 -14.09 -19.53
N ASN A 105 -15.29 -12.90 -20.10
CA ASN A 105 -16.39 -12.54 -21.00
C ASN A 105 -16.14 -12.89 -22.49
N GLY A 106 -15.04 -13.62 -22.80
CA GLY A 106 -14.65 -13.93 -24.17
C GLY A 106 -13.94 -12.78 -24.88
N ASP A 107 -13.97 -12.78 -26.23
CA ASP A 107 -13.27 -11.80 -27.05
C ASP A 107 -14.16 -10.56 -27.34
N ILE A 108 -14.35 -9.72 -26.32
CA ILE A 108 -15.02 -8.41 -26.43
C ILE A 108 -14.07 -7.29 -25.99
N SER A 109 -14.40 -6.04 -26.29
CA SER A 109 -13.60 -4.88 -25.86
C SER A 109 -13.73 -4.61 -24.37
N LEU A 110 -12.76 -3.90 -23.79
CA LEU A 110 -12.83 -3.50 -22.39
C LEU A 110 -14.03 -2.58 -22.14
N GLU A 111 -14.34 -1.66 -23.06
CA GLU A 111 -15.52 -0.80 -22.98
C GLU A 111 -16.85 -1.59 -22.92
N GLU A 112 -16.94 -2.70 -23.67
CA GLU A 112 -18.10 -3.59 -23.62
C GLU A 112 -18.17 -4.33 -22.28
N VAL A 113 -17.04 -4.73 -21.72
CA VAL A 113 -16.96 -5.37 -20.39
C VAL A 113 -17.38 -4.37 -19.29
N GLU A 114 -16.84 -3.17 -19.30
CA GLU A 114 -17.20 -2.12 -18.35
C GLU A 114 -18.73 -1.87 -18.35
N ALA A 115 -19.31 -1.75 -19.56
CA ALA A 115 -20.76 -1.61 -19.70
C ALA A 115 -21.57 -2.81 -19.17
N LEU A 116 -21.06 -4.04 -19.32
CA LEU A 116 -21.67 -5.24 -18.72
C LEU A 116 -21.57 -5.20 -17.19
N CYS A 117 -20.45 -4.75 -16.66
CA CYS A 117 -20.16 -4.68 -15.22
C CYS A 117 -20.85 -3.55 -14.48
N GLU A 118 -21.49 -2.60 -15.17
CA GLU A 118 -22.42 -1.65 -14.53
C GLU A 118 -23.55 -2.41 -13.80
N ILE A 119 -23.94 -3.58 -14.32
CA ILE A 119 -24.92 -4.47 -13.70
C ILE A 119 -24.18 -5.48 -12.85
N LYS A 120 -24.27 -5.35 -11.52
CA LYS A 120 -23.51 -6.18 -10.56
C LYS A 120 -23.72 -7.68 -10.72
N GLU A 121 -24.90 -8.10 -11.16
CA GLU A 121 -25.25 -9.49 -11.41
C GLU A 121 -24.47 -10.13 -12.57
N ASN A 122 -23.90 -9.32 -13.44
CA ASN A 122 -23.08 -9.79 -14.55
C ASN A 122 -21.61 -10.01 -14.16
N ARG A 123 -21.17 -9.54 -13.00
CA ARG A 123 -19.77 -9.64 -12.55
C ARG A 123 -19.41 -11.03 -12.09
N HIS A 124 -18.21 -11.46 -12.47
CA HIS A 124 -17.62 -12.71 -12.03
C HIS A 124 -16.79 -12.49 -10.76
N TYR A 125 -17.43 -12.64 -9.59
CA TYR A 125 -16.81 -12.38 -8.31
C TYR A 125 -15.83 -13.48 -7.91
N ILE A 126 -14.65 -13.11 -7.45
CA ILE A 126 -13.59 -14.02 -6.97
C ILE A 126 -14.11 -14.96 -5.86
N LYS A 127 -14.87 -14.44 -4.91
CA LYS A 127 -15.48 -15.20 -3.80
C LYS A 127 -16.43 -16.33 -4.25
N ASP A 128 -16.92 -16.28 -5.46
CA ASP A 128 -17.89 -17.26 -6.02
C ASP A 128 -17.19 -18.29 -6.92
N MET A 129 -15.88 -18.15 -7.17
CA MET A 129 -15.05 -18.99 -8.03
C MET A 129 -13.97 -19.71 -7.25
N THR A 130 -13.69 -20.96 -7.63
CA THR A 130 -12.54 -21.71 -7.14
C THR A 130 -11.25 -21.26 -7.83
N LEU A 131 -10.09 -21.50 -7.19
CA LEU A 131 -8.79 -21.21 -7.81
C LEU A 131 -8.67 -21.90 -9.18
N ALA A 132 -9.05 -23.18 -9.28
CA ALA A 132 -9.01 -23.94 -10.54
C ALA A 132 -9.93 -23.41 -11.65
N GLU A 133 -10.96 -22.63 -11.30
CA GLU A 133 -11.80 -21.91 -12.27
C GLU A 133 -11.12 -20.63 -12.72
N LEU A 134 -10.52 -19.87 -11.79
CA LEU A 134 -9.80 -18.63 -12.07
C LEU A 134 -8.55 -18.85 -12.93
N GLU A 135 -7.79 -19.92 -12.69
CA GLU A 135 -6.57 -20.26 -13.44
C GLU A 135 -6.78 -20.52 -14.94
N LYS A 136 -8.04 -20.66 -15.40
CA LYS A 136 -8.36 -20.84 -16.82
C LYS A 136 -8.27 -19.55 -17.64
N TYR A 137 -8.27 -18.40 -17.00
CA TYR A 137 -8.36 -17.11 -17.65
C TYR A 137 -6.99 -16.43 -17.76
N ASN A 138 -6.83 -15.63 -18.82
CA ASN A 138 -5.64 -14.84 -19.10
C ASN A 138 -5.79 -13.47 -18.43
N PHE A 139 -5.07 -13.24 -17.33
CA PHE A 139 -5.05 -12.00 -16.57
C PHE A 139 -4.17 -10.90 -17.22
N GLY A 140 -3.60 -11.13 -18.38
CA GLY A 140 -2.98 -10.13 -19.23
C GLY A 140 -3.81 -9.78 -20.46
N TYR A 141 -5.06 -10.26 -20.54
CA TYR A 141 -5.86 -10.17 -21.77
C TYR A 141 -6.17 -8.76 -22.22
N TYR A 142 -6.42 -7.82 -21.29
CA TYR A 142 -6.73 -6.42 -21.58
C TYR A 142 -5.53 -5.50 -21.43
N PHE A 143 -4.37 -5.99 -21.01
CA PHE A 143 -3.17 -5.17 -20.89
C PHE A 143 -2.75 -4.65 -22.27
N GLU A 144 -2.52 -3.34 -22.36
CA GLU A 144 -2.01 -2.65 -23.55
C GLU A 144 -0.61 -2.11 -23.27
N ASP A 145 0.30 -2.30 -24.21
CA ASP A 145 1.63 -1.69 -24.17
C ASP A 145 1.56 -0.17 -24.43
N GLU A 146 2.69 0.53 -24.38
CA GLU A 146 2.81 1.96 -24.66
C GLU A 146 2.27 2.40 -26.06
N ASN A 147 2.11 1.47 -26.99
CA ASN A 147 1.57 1.70 -28.33
C ASN A 147 0.08 1.34 -28.43
N GLY A 148 -0.55 0.93 -27.33
CA GLY A 148 -1.94 0.48 -27.30
C GLY A 148 -2.14 -0.92 -27.89
N ALA A 149 -1.10 -1.75 -27.95
CA ALA A 149 -1.18 -3.13 -28.43
C ALA A 149 -1.44 -4.11 -27.29
N ARG A 150 -2.42 -4.98 -27.41
CA ARG A 150 -2.76 -6.06 -26.44
C ARG A 150 -1.81 -7.24 -26.62
N ILE A 151 -0.55 -7.07 -26.19
CA ILE A 151 0.56 -7.97 -26.48
C ILE A 151 0.41 -9.36 -25.84
N TYR A 152 -0.41 -9.50 -24.82
CA TYR A 152 -0.63 -10.77 -24.11
C TYR A 152 -1.96 -11.45 -24.46
N LYS A 153 -2.77 -10.85 -25.36
CA LYS A 153 -4.11 -11.35 -25.71
C LYS A 153 -4.10 -12.82 -26.17
N ASP A 154 -3.14 -13.19 -27.00
CA ASP A 154 -3.09 -14.49 -27.65
C ASP A 154 -2.15 -15.50 -26.96
N VAL A 155 -1.69 -15.19 -25.74
CA VAL A 155 -0.84 -16.11 -24.96
C VAL A 155 -1.65 -17.32 -24.54
N THR A 156 -1.10 -18.51 -24.79
CA THR A 156 -1.74 -19.81 -24.48
C THR A 156 -1.11 -20.53 -23.30
N ASP A 157 0.19 -20.32 -23.06
CA ASP A 157 0.90 -20.82 -21.87
C ASP A 157 0.79 -19.80 -20.75
N LEU A 158 -0.36 -19.75 -20.10
CA LEU A 158 -0.66 -18.77 -19.05
C LEU A 158 0.16 -19.04 -17.78
N GLU A 159 0.40 -20.30 -17.44
CA GLU A 159 1.20 -20.67 -16.27
C GLU A 159 2.68 -20.32 -16.46
N GLY A 160 3.28 -20.76 -17.57
CA GLY A 160 4.70 -20.52 -17.85
C GLY A 160 5.02 -19.04 -17.99
N THR A 161 4.11 -18.25 -18.59
CA THR A 161 4.26 -16.78 -18.69
C THR A 161 3.93 -16.05 -17.39
N GLY A 162 3.20 -16.68 -16.46
CA GLY A 162 2.75 -16.04 -15.23
C GLY A 162 1.52 -15.13 -15.40
N LEU A 163 0.66 -15.43 -16.38
CA LEU A 163 -0.57 -14.68 -16.69
C LEU A 163 -1.85 -15.36 -16.16
N GLN A 164 -1.72 -16.45 -15.41
CA GLN A 164 -2.81 -16.94 -14.56
C GLN A 164 -2.96 -16.02 -13.35
N ILE A 165 -4.10 -16.10 -12.66
CA ILE A 165 -4.26 -15.45 -11.37
C ILE A 165 -3.11 -15.87 -10.44
N ALA A 166 -2.46 -14.90 -9.82
CA ALA A 166 -1.37 -15.15 -8.89
C ALA A 166 -1.92 -15.41 -7.48
N THR A 167 -1.24 -16.27 -6.71
CA THR A 167 -1.57 -16.58 -5.32
C THR A 167 -0.45 -16.13 -4.38
N VAL A 168 -0.79 -15.88 -3.11
CA VAL A 168 0.21 -15.54 -2.08
C VAL A 168 1.24 -16.66 -1.95
N ASP A 169 0.80 -17.91 -1.93
CA ASP A 169 1.69 -19.07 -1.85
C ASP A 169 2.70 -19.09 -2.99
N LYS A 170 2.24 -18.89 -4.24
CA LYS A 170 3.10 -18.92 -5.42
C LYS A 170 4.13 -17.78 -5.41
N LEU A 171 3.72 -16.58 -5.00
CA LEU A 171 4.63 -15.44 -4.90
C LEU A 171 5.70 -15.68 -3.83
N PHE A 172 5.31 -16.11 -2.63
CA PHE A 172 6.25 -16.34 -1.54
C PHE A 172 7.19 -17.50 -1.84
N GLU A 173 6.68 -18.62 -2.38
CA GLU A 173 7.50 -19.77 -2.76
C GLU A 173 8.58 -19.39 -3.78
N GLU A 174 8.24 -18.52 -4.76
CA GLU A 174 9.16 -18.12 -5.82
C GLU A 174 10.31 -17.25 -5.31
N PHE A 175 10.03 -16.32 -4.38
CA PHE A 175 11.02 -15.32 -3.96
C PHE A 175 11.68 -15.58 -2.61
N TYR A 176 11.17 -16.50 -1.79
CA TYR A 176 11.63 -16.70 -0.42
C TYR A 176 13.12 -16.98 -0.28
N GLU A 177 13.68 -17.84 -1.14
CA GLU A 177 15.10 -18.17 -1.12
C GLU A 177 15.94 -17.22 -1.98
N SER A 178 15.38 -16.73 -3.09
CA SER A 178 16.12 -15.93 -4.09
C SER A 178 16.24 -14.46 -3.70
N ASN A 179 15.27 -13.91 -3.01
CA ASN A 179 15.16 -12.50 -2.64
C ASN A 179 14.80 -12.34 -1.15
N PRO A 180 15.71 -12.70 -0.23
CA PRO A 180 15.41 -12.74 1.21
C PRO A 180 15.15 -11.36 1.83
N ASP A 181 15.56 -10.28 1.17
CA ASP A 181 15.37 -8.90 1.65
C ASP A 181 14.12 -8.22 1.05
N LEU A 182 13.35 -8.93 0.20
CA LEU A 182 12.16 -8.39 -0.44
C LEU A 182 11.08 -8.06 0.58
N LEU A 183 10.53 -6.84 0.49
CA LEU A 183 9.46 -6.37 1.34
C LEU A 183 8.10 -6.46 0.62
N PHE A 184 7.03 -6.52 1.41
CA PHE A 184 5.67 -6.62 0.89
C PHE A 184 4.74 -5.59 1.54
N ILE A 185 3.93 -4.94 0.71
CA ILE A 185 2.74 -4.19 1.10
C ILE A 185 1.56 -4.98 0.59
N VAL A 186 0.67 -5.39 1.48
CA VAL A 186 -0.46 -6.24 1.12
C VAL A 186 -1.74 -5.61 1.63
N GLU A 187 -2.69 -5.37 0.74
CA GLU A 187 -4.02 -4.89 1.11
C GLU A 187 -5.03 -6.04 1.17
N ILE A 188 -5.66 -6.26 2.33
CA ILE A 188 -6.81 -7.17 2.45
C ILE A 188 -8.06 -6.41 2.02
N LYS A 189 -8.59 -6.75 0.84
CA LYS A 189 -9.76 -6.12 0.22
C LYS A 189 -11.09 -6.69 0.74
N ASN A 190 -11.11 -7.91 1.25
CA ASN A 190 -12.30 -8.51 1.80
C ASN A 190 -12.74 -7.85 3.10
N SER A 191 -14.05 -7.73 3.31
CA SER A 191 -14.68 -7.29 4.56
C SER A 191 -15.42 -8.43 5.25
N GLY A 192 -15.84 -8.22 6.51
CA GLY A 192 -16.65 -9.16 7.29
C GLY A 192 -15.98 -10.55 7.40
N GLU A 193 -16.80 -11.62 7.35
CA GLU A 193 -16.34 -13.00 7.53
C GLU A 193 -15.26 -13.42 6.52
N LEU A 194 -15.36 -12.96 5.26
CA LEU A 194 -14.33 -13.24 4.25
C LEU A 194 -13.01 -12.54 4.59
N GLY A 195 -13.06 -11.33 5.13
CA GLY A 195 -11.88 -10.60 5.57
C GLY A 195 -11.22 -11.24 6.79
N TYR A 196 -12.01 -11.70 7.77
CA TYR A 196 -11.48 -12.45 8.92
C TYR A 196 -10.80 -13.74 8.50
N GLU A 197 -11.40 -14.46 7.55
CA GLU A 197 -10.83 -15.68 7.00
C GLU A 197 -9.56 -15.38 6.17
N ALA A 198 -9.53 -14.29 5.41
CA ALA A 198 -8.34 -13.84 4.69
C ALA A 198 -7.18 -13.52 5.65
N CYS A 199 -7.43 -12.82 6.76
CA CYS A 199 -6.42 -12.58 7.81
C CYS A 199 -5.86 -13.88 8.37
N ARG A 200 -6.74 -14.85 8.68
CA ARG A 200 -6.33 -16.15 9.23
C ARG A 200 -5.45 -16.91 8.25
N ILE A 201 -5.86 -17.01 6.99
CA ILE A 201 -5.10 -17.74 5.95
C ILE A 201 -3.77 -17.06 5.67
N LEU A 202 -3.74 -15.72 5.56
CA LEU A 202 -2.49 -14.98 5.38
C LEU A 202 -1.52 -15.23 6.53
N TYR A 203 -2.01 -15.20 7.78
CA TYR A 203 -1.18 -15.47 8.96
C TYR A 203 -0.64 -16.91 8.96
N GLU A 204 -1.47 -17.90 8.60
CA GLU A 204 -1.04 -19.30 8.46
C GLU A 204 -0.01 -19.48 7.35
N THR A 205 -0.17 -18.76 6.24
CA THR A 205 0.82 -18.73 5.15
C THR A 205 2.14 -18.16 5.64
N LEU A 206 2.13 -17.01 6.32
CA LEU A 206 3.32 -16.39 6.89
C LEU A 206 4.03 -17.27 7.94
N ASN A 207 3.31 -18.14 8.64
CA ASN A 207 3.95 -19.13 9.53
C ASN A 207 4.80 -20.18 8.79
N ARG A 208 4.60 -20.34 7.47
CA ARG A 208 5.45 -21.19 6.62
C ARG A 208 6.68 -20.44 6.09
N TYR A 209 6.62 -19.10 6.10
CA TYR A 209 7.65 -18.17 5.63
C TYR A 209 7.97 -17.14 6.75
N PRO A 210 8.57 -17.57 7.87
CA PRO A 210 8.65 -16.76 9.09
C PRO A 210 9.46 -15.47 8.92
N GLU A 211 10.45 -15.42 8.02
CA GLU A 211 11.21 -14.21 7.73
C GLU A 211 10.31 -13.12 7.13
N TYR A 212 9.34 -13.48 6.30
CA TYR A 212 8.40 -12.56 5.68
C TYR A 212 7.43 -11.91 6.67
N LYS A 213 7.25 -12.46 7.88
CA LYS A 213 6.47 -11.81 8.93
C LYS A 213 7.03 -10.45 9.35
N ASP A 214 8.35 -10.32 9.35
CA ASP A 214 9.04 -9.08 9.68
C ASP A 214 9.27 -8.18 8.45
N GLN A 215 8.83 -8.63 7.26
CA GLN A 215 9.02 -7.97 5.97
C GLN A 215 7.70 -7.58 5.29
N ILE A 216 6.57 -7.80 5.95
CA ILE A 216 5.25 -7.49 5.41
C ILE A 216 4.56 -6.41 6.24
N VAL A 217 3.91 -5.46 5.56
CA VAL A 217 2.95 -4.55 6.15
C VAL A 217 1.58 -4.79 5.55
N ILE A 218 0.57 -4.95 6.40
CA ILE A 218 -0.80 -5.24 5.97
C ILE A 218 -1.63 -3.98 6.08
N GLY A 219 -2.27 -3.61 4.96
CA GLY A 219 -3.26 -2.55 4.85
C GLY A 219 -4.68 -3.08 4.70
N THR A 220 -5.65 -2.27 5.05
CA THR A 220 -7.05 -2.49 4.74
C THR A 220 -7.83 -1.18 4.87
N PHE A 221 -8.90 -1.02 4.08
CA PHE A 221 -9.84 0.09 4.22
C PHE A 221 -11.07 -0.25 5.08
N HIS A 222 -11.11 -1.46 5.67
CA HIS A 222 -12.20 -1.94 6.50
C HIS A 222 -11.81 -1.88 7.98
N ASP A 223 -12.47 -1.01 8.77
CA ASP A 223 -12.17 -0.80 10.18
C ASP A 223 -12.26 -2.11 11.01
N GLU A 224 -13.23 -2.98 10.68
CA GLU A 224 -13.39 -4.27 11.37
C GLU A 224 -12.23 -5.25 11.10
N ILE A 225 -11.60 -5.17 9.93
CA ILE A 225 -10.45 -6.01 9.58
C ILE A 225 -9.18 -5.47 10.26
N GLU A 226 -9.03 -4.15 10.36
CA GLU A 226 -7.96 -3.55 11.16
C GLU A 226 -8.08 -3.93 12.64
N GLU A 227 -9.30 -3.93 13.20
CA GLU A 227 -9.53 -4.36 14.59
C GLU A 227 -9.21 -5.85 14.77
N GLU A 228 -9.55 -6.70 13.80
CA GLU A 228 -9.21 -8.12 13.78
C GLU A 228 -7.69 -8.34 13.77
N LEU A 229 -6.98 -7.69 12.85
CA LEU A 229 -5.51 -7.74 12.76
C LEU A 229 -4.86 -7.32 14.08
N LYS A 230 -5.34 -6.25 14.68
CA LYS A 230 -4.82 -5.71 15.93
C LYS A 230 -5.08 -6.63 17.13
N ALA A 231 -6.25 -7.28 17.17
CA ALA A 231 -6.64 -8.12 18.29
C ALA A 231 -5.99 -9.52 18.24
N ASN A 232 -5.90 -10.12 17.05
CA ASN A 232 -5.57 -11.53 16.88
C ASN A 232 -4.22 -11.78 16.19
N TYR A 233 -3.64 -10.76 15.51
CA TYR A 233 -2.40 -10.87 14.74
C TYR A 233 -1.46 -9.68 15.01
N ALA A 234 -1.34 -9.30 16.29
CA ALA A 234 -0.62 -8.11 16.75
C ALA A 234 0.91 -8.16 16.51
N ASP A 235 1.46 -9.31 16.15
CA ASP A 235 2.84 -9.50 15.73
C ASP A 235 3.09 -9.13 14.27
N LEU A 236 2.05 -8.87 13.48
CA LEU A 236 2.18 -8.37 12.11
C LEU A 236 2.22 -6.83 12.08
N MET A 237 3.06 -6.28 11.21
CA MET A 237 3.08 -4.84 10.96
C MET A 237 1.86 -4.41 10.14
N ARG A 238 1.31 -3.24 10.49
CA ARG A 238 0.10 -2.69 9.86
C ARG A 238 0.36 -1.31 9.28
N GLY A 239 -0.27 -1.03 8.15
CA GLY A 239 -0.43 0.32 7.62
C GLY A 239 -1.42 1.13 8.47
N ALA A 240 -1.39 2.44 8.33
CA ALA A 240 -2.34 3.32 9.01
C ALA A 240 -3.71 3.26 8.32
N PRO A 241 -4.80 2.84 9.00
CA PRO A 241 -6.15 3.01 8.47
C PRO A 241 -6.46 4.48 8.21
N THR A 242 -7.32 4.79 7.24
CA THR A 242 -7.60 6.17 6.79
C THR A 242 -7.92 7.12 7.95
N GLY A 243 -8.81 6.73 8.87
CA GLY A 243 -9.17 7.53 10.03
C GLY A 243 -8.01 7.77 11.00
N THR A 244 -7.15 6.76 11.18
CA THR A 244 -5.96 6.85 12.04
C THR A 244 -4.88 7.69 11.39
N ALA A 245 -4.66 7.56 10.07
CA ALA A 245 -3.76 8.41 9.30
C ALA A 245 -4.16 9.89 9.39
N ALA A 246 -5.45 10.20 9.17
CA ALA A 246 -5.98 11.56 9.30
C ALA A 246 -5.79 12.12 10.72
N LYS A 247 -6.10 11.34 11.75
CA LYS A 247 -5.86 11.74 13.15
C LYS A 247 -4.38 12.00 13.41
N PHE A 248 -3.50 11.12 12.95
CA PHE A 248 -2.05 11.30 13.07
C PHE A 248 -1.62 12.61 12.44
N VAL A 249 -1.96 12.86 11.18
CA VAL A 249 -1.61 14.09 10.46
C VAL A 249 -2.09 15.32 11.21
N ILE A 250 -3.37 15.37 11.63
CA ILE A 250 -3.94 16.51 12.36
C ILE A 250 -3.19 16.75 13.69
N THR A 251 -2.92 15.71 14.48
CA THR A 251 -2.21 15.86 15.75
C THR A 251 -0.78 16.36 15.56
N GLN A 252 -0.13 15.94 14.46
CA GLN A 252 1.21 16.43 14.11
C GLN A 252 1.17 17.93 13.72
N PHE A 253 0.21 18.35 12.90
CA PHE A 253 0.05 19.77 12.54
C PHE A 253 -0.21 20.66 13.76
N LEU A 254 -1.05 20.21 14.70
CA LEU A 254 -1.38 20.95 15.91
C LEU A 254 -0.26 20.92 16.97
N GLY A 255 0.78 20.10 16.78
CA GLY A 255 1.86 19.92 17.74
C GLY A 255 1.44 19.23 19.04
N VAL A 256 0.34 18.46 19.01
CA VAL A 256 -0.22 17.74 20.18
C VAL A 256 0.01 16.24 20.11
N ASN A 257 1.09 15.83 19.47
CA ASN A 257 1.49 14.47 19.19
C ASN A 257 1.64 13.55 20.42
N ILE A 258 1.78 14.12 21.63
CA ILE A 258 1.84 13.34 22.88
C ILE A 258 0.53 12.58 23.14
N PHE A 259 -0.58 13.03 22.55
CA PHE A 259 -1.90 12.38 22.66
C PHE A 259 -2.16 11.38 21.55
N ASP A 260 -1.20 11.20 20.63
CA ASP A 260 -1.29 10.19 19.59
C ASP A 260 -0.78 8.86 20.16
N ASN A 261 -1.66 7.86 20.12
CA ASN A 261 -1.44 6.49 20.58
C ASN A 261 -1.50 5.48 19.42
N SER A 262 -1.23 5.94 18.20
CA SER A 262 -1.12 5.06 17.02
C SER A 262 -0.06 3.97 17.23
N ASP A 263 -0.28 2.83 16.57
CA ASP A 263 0.56 1.63 16.66
C ASP A 263 0.87 1.00 15.29
N PHE A 264 0.62 1.74 14.21
CA PHE A 264 0.95 1.32 12.85
C PHE A 264 2.44 1.51 12.53
N ALA A 265 2.95 0.72 11.56
CA ALA A 265 4.33 0.76 11.09
C ALA A 265 4.54 1.75 9.94
N CYS A 266 3.59 1.84 9.02
CA CYS A 266 3.68 2.65 7.81
C CYS A 266 2.51 3.62 7.72
N LEU A 267 2.83 4.87 7.36
CA LEU A 267 1.88 5.91 6.99
C LEU A 267 1.82 5.95 5.46
N GLN A 268 0.79 5.31 4.90
CA GLN A 268 0.56 5.20 3.46
C GLN A 268 -0.46 6.26 3.06
N ILE A 269 -0.02 7.32 2.40
CA ILE A 269 -0.84 8.51 2.12
C ILE A 269 -0.64 9.03 0.70
N PRO A 270 -1.67 9.66 0.09
CA PRO A 270 -1.48 10.45 -1.12
C PRO A 270 -0.73 11.75 -0.83
N THR A 271 -0.27 12.44 -1.86
CA THR A 271 0.39 13.76 -1.73
C THR A 271 -0.57 14.86 -1.31
N SER A 272 -1.86 14.73 -1.65
CA SER A 272 -2.92 15.63 -1.20
C SER A 272 -4.23 14.90 -0.96
N TYR A 273 -5.14 15.54 -0.22
CA TYR A 273 -6.48 15.03 0.04
C TYR A 273 -7.50 16.17 -0.03
N ASP A 274 -8.59 15.97 -0.79
CA ASP A 274 -9.67 16.96 -0.94
C ASP A 274 -10.72 16.78 0.17
N LEU A 275 -10.79 17.79 1.05
CA LEU A 275 -11.83 17.93 2.09
C LEU A 275 -12.80 19.09 1.78
N GLY A 276 -13.02 19.42 0.49
CA GLY A 276 -13.64 20.65 0.02
C GLY A 276 -12.65 21.82 -0.08
N ILE A 277 -11.46 21.63 0.46
CA ILE A 277 -10.22 22.35 0.19
C ILE A 277 -9.10 21.31 0.06
N GLU A 278 -8.18 21.56 -0.84
CA GLU A 278 -7.05 20.65 -1.03
C GLU A 278 -6.05 20.79 0.14
N VAL A 279 -5.79 19.67 0.80
CA VAL A 279 -4.84 19.58 1.92
C VAL A 279 -3.62 18.80 1.47
N TYR A 280 -2.49 19.48 1.33
CA TYR A 280 -1.23 18.87 0.92
C TYR A 280 -0.59 18.10 2.08
N LEU A 281 -0.28 16.83 1.85
CA LEU A 281 0.30 15.88 2.81
C LEU A 281 1.79 15.61 2.57
N ASP A 282 2.32 16.02 1.44
CA ASP A 282 3.73 16.00 1.03
C ASP A 282 4.55 17.05 1.80
N LYS A 283 4.67 16.86 3.10
CA LYS A 283 5.34 17.81 3.99
C LYS A 283 6.47 17.15 4.77
N GLU A 284 7.66 17.73 4.68
CA GLU A 284 8.84 17.32 5.45
C GLU A 284 8.54 17.18 6.96
N THR A 285 7.64 18.03 7.46
CA THR A 285 7.24 17.99 8.88
C THR A 285 6.46 16.73 9.23
N ILE A 286 5.65 16.17 8.34
CA ILE A 286 4.92 14.91 8.54
C ILE A 286 5.94 13.77 8.59
N ILE A 287 6.84 13.70 7.60
CA ILE A 287 7.89 12.69 7.50
C ILE A 287 8.77 12.71 8.77
N LYS A 288 9.33 13.86 9.13
CA LYS A 288 10.17 13.98 10.35
C LYS A 288 9.46 13.56 11.63
N ARG A 289 8.16 13.81 11.74
CA ARG A 289 7.38 13.44 12.93
C ARG A 289 7.04 11.95 12.94
N ALA A 290 6.77 11.36 11.78
CA ALA A 290 6.61 9.92 11.62
C ALA A 290 7.89 9.18 12.01
N HIS A 291 9.04 9.61 11.47
CA HIS A 291 10.36 9.03 11.78
C HIS A 291 10.71 9.06 13.28
N ARG A 292 10.30 10.10 14.02
CA ARG A 292 10.48 10.13 15.48
C ARG A 292 9.81 8.96 16.22
N ARG A 293 8.82 8.32 15.57
CA ARG A 293 8.07 7.15 16.09
C ARG A 293 8.45 5.84 15.42
N ASN A 294 9.46 5.83 14.57
CA ASN A 294 9.80 4.71 13.69
C ASN A 294 8.65 4.32 12.75
N ILE A 295 7.87 5.29 12.29
CA ILE A 295 6.82 5.12 11.27
C ILE A 295 7.43 5.48 9.92
N ALA A 296 7.38 4.57 8.95
CA ALA A 296 7.77 4.84 7.57
C ALA A 296 6.66 5.63 6.85
N VAL A 297 7.05 6.58 5.99
CA VAL A 297 6.11 7.36 5.17
C VAL A 297 6.22 6.93 3.71
N GLN A 298 5.12 6.43 3.18
CA GLN A 298 5.01 5.85 1.85
C GLN A 298 3.94 6.62 1.07
N TYR A 299 4.33 7.19 -0.08
CA TYR A 299 3.40 7.93 -0.92
C TYR A 299 2.93 7.10 -2.10
N TRP A 300 1.61 7.14 -2.38
CA TRP A 300 0.94 6.38 -3.44
C TRP A 300 -0.14 7.22 -4.15
N THR A 301 -0.47 6.98 -5.37
CA THR A 301 0.33 6.34 -6.42
C THR A 301 0.97 7.44 -7.23
N ILE A 302 2.28 7.41 -7.39
CA ILE A 302 3.07 8.51 -7.98
C ILE A 302 3.66 8.02 -9.30
N ASN A 303 3.10 8.51 -10.41
CA ASN A 303 3.42 8.02 -11.75
C ASN A 303 4.13 9.05 -12.64
N ASP A 304 4.47 10.22 -12.09
CA ASP A 304 5.19 11.25 -12.83
C ASP A 304 6.55 11.58 -12.20
N ALA A 305 7.53 11.87 -13.04
CA ALA A 305 8.91 12.08 -12.62
C ALA A 305 9.10 13.31 -11.73
N ASP A 306 8.28 14.36 -11.88
CA ASP A 306 8.41 15.58 -11.09
C ASP A 306 7.92 15.33 -9.66
N GLY A 307 6.77 14.66 -9.49
CA GLY A 307 6.28 14.21 -8.18
C GLY A 307 7.26 13.27 -7.48
N MET A 308 7.91 12.35 -8.23
CA MET A 308 8.96 11.48 -7.68
C MET A 308 10.13 12.30 -7.14
N ARG A 309 10.66 13.28 -7.91
CA ARG A 309 11.75 14.16 -7.47
C ARG A 309 11.38 14.96 -6.21
N GLU A 310 10.19 15.53 -6.17
CA GLU A 310 9.71 16.28 -5.00
C GLU A 310 9.71 15.42 -3.73
N LEU A 311 9.23 14.18 -3.80
CA LEU A 311 9.19 13.26 -2.68
C LEU A 311 10.57 12.75 -2.24
N ILE A 312 11.48 12.54 -3.19
CA ILE A 312 12.90 12.21 -2.91
C ILE A 312 13.54 13.35 -2.11
N GLU A 313 13.36 14.60 -2.54
CA GLU A 313 13.90 15.78 -1.85
C GLU A 313 13.29 15.99 -0.46
N LEU A 314 12.03 15.61 -0.25
CA LEU A 314 11.38 15.64 1.04
C LEU A 314 11.89 14.55 2.01
N GLY A 315 12.51 13.49 1.49
CA GLY A 315 13.07 12.37 2.27
C GLY A 315 12.00 11.41 2.78
N CYS A 316 11.04 11.03 1.94
CA CYS A 316 10.11 9.94 2.21
C CYS A 316 10.85 8.58 2.23
N ASP A 317 10.22 7.55 2.77
CA ASP A 317 10.82 6.23 2.88
C ASP A 317 10.54 5.34 1.67
N CYS A 318 9.42 5.58 1.01
CA CYS A 318 9.00 4.78 -0.13
C CYS A 318 8.12 5.59 -1.09
N ILE A 319 8.31 5.37 -2.37
CA ILE A 319 7.43 5.83 -3.43
C ILE A 319 6.80 4.61 -4.09
N MET A 320 5.48 4.53 -4.05
CA MET A 320 4.68 3.49 -4.67
C MET A 320 4.19 3.99 -6.02
N THR A 321 4.45 3.22 -7.07
CA THR A 321 4.22 3.64 -8.46
C THR A 321 3.79 2.46 -9.34
N ASP A 322 2.97 2.76 -10.36
CA ASP A 322 2.65 1.82 -11.44
C ASP A 322 3.81 1.68 -12.43
N ASN A 323 4.75 2.66 -12.42
CA ASN A 323 5.93 2.67 -13.30
C ASN A 323 7.24 2.63 -12.50
N PRO A 324 7.61 1.48 -11.91
CA PRO A 324 8.84 1.35 -11.13
C PRO A 324 10.12 1.54 -11.96
N GLU A 325 10.08 1.31 -13.27
CA GLU A 325 11.20 1.58 -14.17
C GLU A 325 11.48 3.09 -14.28
N LEU A 326 10.44 3.91 -14.41
CA LEU A 326 10.55 5.37 -14.37
C LEU A 326 11.15 5.83 -13.04
N LEU A 327 10.62 5.34 -11.91
CA LEU A 327 11.14 5.71 -10.59
C LEU A 327 12.62 5.33 -10.44
N LYS A 328 13.01 4.13 -10.88
CA LYS A 328 14.41 3.71 -10.89
C LYS A 328 15.29 4.69 -11.68
N SER A 329 14.84 5.13 -12.86
CA SER A 329 15.56 6.09 -13.68
C SER A 329 15.70 7.46 -13.00
N VAL A 330 14.67 7.92 -12.29
CA VAL A 330 14.71 9.17 -11.50
C VAL A 330 15.69 9.04 -10.34
N LEU A 331 15.70 7.90 -9.61
CA LEU A 331 16.64 7.68 -8.50
C LEU A 331 18.10 7.67 -8.95
N GLU A 332 18.39 7.27 -10.19
CA GLU A 332 19.77 7.34 -10.73
C GLU A 332 20.29 8.79 -10.86
N GLU A 333 19.41 9.80 -10.96
CA GLU A 333 19.80 11.22 -11.00
C GLU A 333 20.41 11.70 -9.67
N TYR A 334 20.18 10.96 -8.56
CA TYR A 334 20.61 11.31 -7.21
C TYR A 334 21.82 10.49 -6.68
N LYS A 335 22.33 9.55 -7.48
CA LYS A 335 23.53 8.74 -7.17
C LYS A 335 24.81 9.41 -7.66
#